data_25351cd29d3f7cd58faffc6ce0cc3178
#
_entry.id   25351cd29d3f7cd58faffc6ce0cc3178
#
_cell.length_a   1.000
_cell.length_b   1.000
_cell.length_c   1.000
_cell.angle_alpha   90.00
_cell.angle_beta   90.00
_cell.angle_gamma   90.00
#
_symmetry.space_group_name_H-M   'P 1'
#
loop_
_entity.id
_entity.type
_entity.pdbx_description
1 polymer ?
#
loop_
_entity_poly.entity_id
_entity_poly.type
_entity_poly.pdbx_seq_one_letter_code
_entity_poly.pdbx_strand_id
1 'polypeptide(L)'
;KYNNVAGGTATLVVNKADQLLTWGFADCTLLSGQTLELNATATCGAMTYLVSGAAISVSGTTLTAVAEGTASIKATHAGNENYNAIESPEYTITVSASGYTRTVTNGNYGTICLPYGSSNYSGADFYEIAYAEIKDGDATGLYLDQIEEGAALVAGKPYIFKATADELTVSYEGAMATTPVAGEAGLTGTLVDIAAGGVLVGNYIIAQNMFWDASAENYLNANRAYINKATLLSVPPKSLVP
;
A
#
# COMPACT_ATOMS: atom_id res chain seq x y z
N LYS A 1 -16.02 82.47 -24.32
CA LYS A 1 -17.11 81.50 -24.56
C LYS A 1 -16.49 80.10 -24.49
N TYR A 2 -16.85 79.33 -23.50
CA TYR A 2 -16.47 77.94 -23.44
C TYR A 2 -17.51 77.13 -24.25
N ASN A 3 -17.07 76.40 -25.24
CA ASN A 3 -17.93 75.49 -25.96
C ASN A 3 -18.16 74.26 -25.02
N ASN A 4 -19.41 74.03 -24.72
CA ASN A 4 -19.85 72.84 -24.02
C ASN A 4 -19.57 71.61 -24.92
N VAL A 5 -18.55 70.86 -24.64
CA VAL A 5 -18.32 69.58 -25.32
C VAL A 5 -19.37 68.63 -24.79
N ALA A 6 -20.27 68.16 -25.66
CA ALA A 6 -21.22 67.14 -25.29
C ALA A 6 -20.45 65.94 -24.70
N GLY A 7 -20.77 65.59 -23.43
CA GLY A 7 -20.12 64.47 -22.76
C GLY A 7 -20.46 63.17 -23.46
N GLY A 8 -19.48 62.60 -24.11
CA GLY A 8 -19.61 61.21 -24.61
C GLY A 8 -19.61 60.26 -23.42
N THR A 9 -20.57 59.35 -23.39
CA THR A 9 -20.54 58.20 -22.46
C THR A 9 -19.52 57.20 -22.96
N ALA A 10 -18.48 56.95 -22.15
CA ALA A 10 -17.56 55.84 -22.40
C ALA A 10 -18.03 54.65 -21.56
N THR A 11 -18.19 53.50 -22.21
CA THR A 11 -18.46 52.25 -21.52
C THR A 11 -17.13 51.65 -21.11
N LEU A 12 -16.89 51.52 -19.81
CA LEU A 12 -15.75 50.76 -19.29
C LEU A 12 -16.17 49.30 -19.19
N VAL A 13 -15.51 48.42 -19.93
CA VAL A 13 -15.67 46.99 -19.84
C VAL A 13 -14.55 46.47 -18.95
N VAL A 14 -14.90 45.91 -17.82
CA VAL A 14 -13.95 45.20 -16.94
C VAL A 14 -14.12 43.70 -17.18
N ASN A 15 -13.09 43.07 -17.72
CA ASN A 15 -13.07 41.63 -17.93
C ASN A 15 -12.75 40.92 -16.63
N LYS A 16 -13.27 39.68 -16.47
CA LYS A 16 -12.89 38.80 -15.35
C LYS A 16 -11.42 38.42 -15.46
N ALA A 17 -10.76 38.31 -14.31
CA ALA A 17 -9.40 37.83 -14.22
C ALA A 17 -9.35 36.29 -14.26
N ASP A 18 -8.24 35.74 -14.70
CA ASP A 18 -7.98 34.31 -14.58
C ASP A 18 -7.57 33.96 -13.16
N GLN A 19 -7.89 32.72 -12.75
CA GLN A 19 -7.52 32.18 -11.48
C GLN A 19 -6.23 31.38 -11.57
N LEU A 20 -5.49 31.29 -10.46
CA LEU A 20 -4.45 30.31 -10.25
C LEU A 20 -5.02 29.15 -9.46
N LEU A 21 -4.91 27.93 -10.00
CA LEU A 21 -5.24 26.69 -9.33
C LEU A 21 -3.93 26.02 -8.87
N THR A 22 -3.90 25.60 -7.62
CA THR A 22 -2.79 24.82 -7.06
C THR A 22 -3.36 23.52 -6.49
N TRP A 23 -2.89 22.39 -7.03
CA TRP A 23 -3.22 21.06 -6.56
C TRP A 23 -2.09 20.09 -6.88
N GLY A 24 -1.40 19.62 -5.84
CA GLY A 24 -0.30 18.66 -5.95
C GLY A 24 -0.80 17.21 -6.07
N PHE A 25 -1.89 16.98 -6.80
CA PHE A 25 -2.48 15.66 -6.99
C PHE A 25 -1.88 14.97 -8.23
N ALA A 26 -1.86 13.62 -8.19
CA ALA A 26 -1.41 12.79 -9.30
C ALA A 26 -2.24 11.49 -9.32
N ASP A 27 -2.15 10.77 -10.44
CA ASP A 27 -2.72 9.42 -10.54
C ASP A 27 -2.19 8.55 -9.39
N CYS A 28 -3.10 7.83 -8.75
CA CYS A 28 -2.75 7.02 -7.57
C CYS A 28 -3.57 5.73 -7.49
N THR A 29 -3.08 4.81 -6.66
CA THR A 29 -3.79 3.58 -6.29
C THR A 29 -4.16 3.65 -4.82
N LEU A 30 -5.42 3.33 -4.51
CA LEU A 30 -5.95 3.21 -3.15
C LEU A 30 -6.48 1.80 -2.94
N LEU A 31 -6.52 1.36 -1.70
CA LEU A 31 -7.26 0.16 -1.32
C LEU A 31 -8.70 0.53 -0.97
N SER A 32 -9.65 -0.34 -1.25
CA SER A 32 -11.04 -0.14 -0.87
C SER A 32 -11.16 0.12 0.64
N GLY A 33 -11.89 1.18 1.01
CA GLY A 33 -11.98 1.68 2.38
C GLY A 33 -10.97 2.76 2.76
N GLN A 34 -9.90 2.98 1.99
CA GLN A 34 -8.97 4.09 2.25
C GLN A 34 -9.61 5.45 1.97
N THR A 35 -9.16 6.45 2.73
CA THR A 35 -9.55 7.85 2.55
C THR A 35 -8.34 8.72 2.22
N LEU A 36 -8.57 9.80 1.49
CA LEU A 36 -7.57 10.79 1.11
C LEU A 36 -8.16 12.19 1.23
N GLU A 37 -7.44 13.12 1.87
CA GLU A 37 -7.82 14.52 1.93
C GLU A 37 -7.41 15.27 0.66
N LEU A 38 -8.39 15.97 0.07
CA LEU A 38 -8.24 16.75 -1.15
C LEU A 38 -7.97 18.21 -0.78
N ASN A 39 -6.89 18.76 -1.26
CA ASN A 39 -6.37 20.06 -0.86
C ASN A 39 -6.19 21.06 -2.03
N ALA A 40 -6.98 20.92 -3.09
CA ALA A 40 -6.94 21.87 -4.20
C ALA A 40 -7.38 23.27 -3.74
N THR A 41 -6.67 24.29 -4.20
CA THR A 41 -6.97 25.70 -3.90
C THR A 41 -7.04 26.52 -5.18
N ALA A 42 -7.91 27.52 -5.19
CA ALA A 42 -7.99 28.51 -6.25
C ALA A 42 -7.93 29.94 -5.68
N THR A 43 -7.61 30.92 -6.53
CA THR A 43 -7.47 32.32 -6.11
C THR A 43 -8.73 32.87 -5.45
N CYS A 44 -9.91 32.46 -5.88
CA CYS A 44 -11.18 33.06 -5.40
C CYS A 44 -12.01 32.16 -4.49
N GLY A 45 -11.51 31.04 -3.99
CA GLY A 45 -12.24 30.29 -2.99
C GLY A 45 -12.03 28.77 -3.02
N ALA A 46 -12.95 28.08 -2.34
CA ALA A 46 -12.90 26.63 -2.19
C ALA A 46 -13.25 25.92 -3.50
N MET A 47 -12.54 24.82 -3.75
CA MET A 47 -12.76 23.97 -4.92
C MET A 47 -13.91 23.00 -4.71
N THR A 48 -14.56 22.62 -5.80
CA THR A 48 -15.48 21.50 -5.88
C THR A 48 -14.81 20.35 -6.63
N TYR A 49 -15.04 19.11 -6.20
CA TYR A 49 -14.47 17.95 -6.84
C TYR A 49 -15.53 17.21 -7.65
N LEU A 50 -15.24 16.97 -8.92
CA LEU A 50 -16.06 16.17 -9.82
C LEU A 50 -15.45 14.80 -9.99
N VAL A 51 -16.28 13.76 -9.78
CA VAL A 51 -15.89 12.35 -9.86
C VAL A 51 -16.62 11.69 -11.01
N SER A 52 -15.92 10.84 -11.75
CA SER A 52 -16.48 9.93 -12.74
C SER A 52 -16.08 8.50 -12.42
N GLY A 53 -17.03 7.58 -12.41
CA GLY A 53 -16.84 6.18 -11.99
C GLY A 53 -17.36 5.92 -10.58
N ALA A 54 -17.60 4.63 -10.25
CA ALA A 54 -18.18 4.20 -8.99
C ALA A 54 -17.15 3.75 -7.95
N ALA A 55 -15.85 3.72 -8.31
CA ALA A 55 -14.80 3.21 -7.45
C ALA A 55 -14.48 4.14 -6.26
N ILE A 56 -14.78 5.42 -6.38
CA ILE A 56 -14.55 6.43 -5.33
C ILE A 56 -15.82 7.25 -5.06
N SER A 57 -15.89 7.83 -3.86
CA SER A 57 -16.85 8.88 -3.50
C SER A 57 -16.11 10.05 -2.87
N VAL A 58 -16.70 11.27 -2.96
CA VAL A 58 -16.15 12.47 -2.34
C VAL A 58 -17.24 13.14 -1.52
N SER A 59 -16.92 13.48 -0.28
CA SER A 59 -17.75 14.27 0.63
C SER A 59 -16.93 15.43 1.20
N GLY A 60 -17.27 16.66 0.79
CA GLY A 60 -16.45 17.83 1.11
C GLY A 60 -15.06 17.72 0.50
N THR A 61 -14.04 17.63 1.33
CA THR A 61 -12.63 17.44 0.94
C THR A 61 -12.13 16.01 1.12
N THR A 62 -12.96 15.10 1.61
CA THR A 62 -12.56 13.72 1.85
C THR A 62 -12.99 12.83 0.70
N LEU A 63 -12.01 12.23 0.02
CA LEU A 63 -12.20 11.17 -0.96
C LEU A 63 -12.16 9.82 -0.22
N THR A 64 -13.09 8.93 -0.56
CA THR A 64 -13.15 7.55 -0.06
C THR A 64 -13.12 6.57 -1.23
N ALA A 65 -12.23 5.59 -1.17
CA ALA A 65 -12.21 4.44 -2.06
C ALA A 65 -13.32 3.46 -1.66
N VAL A 66 -14.31 3.23 -2.53
CA VAL A 66 -15.57 2.51 -2.16
C VAL A 66 -15.59 1.09 -2.71
N ALA A 67 -15.10 0.88 -3.92
CA ALA A 67 -15.15 -0.40 -4.61
C ALA A 67 -13.96 -0.55 -5.57
N GLU A 68 -13.59 -1.79 -5.85
CA GLU A 68 -12.57 -2.09 -6.87
C GLU A 68 -12.94 -1.50 -8.24
N GLY A 69 -11.93 -1.01 -8.93
CA GLY A 69 -12.07 -0.44 -10.27
C GLY A 69 -11.28 0.84 -10.45
N THR A 70 -11.61 1.57 -11.49
CA THR A 70 -11.02 2.88 -11.79
C THR A 70 -12.07 3.96 -11.74
N ALA A 71 -11.68 5.12 -11.27
CA ALA A 71 -12.46 6.33 -11.29
C ALA A 71 -11.56 7.51 -11.67
N SER A 72 -12.14 8.61 -12.10
CA SER A 72 -11.39 9.84 -12.30
C SER A 72 -11.92 10.97 -11.43
N ILE A 73 -11.04 11.91 -11.14
CA ILE A 73 -11.35 13.11 -10.35
C ILE A 73 -10.73 14.35 -10.96
N LYS A 74 -11.44 15.45 -10.92
CA LYS A 74 -10.92 16.79 -11.19
C LYS A 74 -11.44 17.81 -10.19
N ALA A 75 -10.63 18.82 -9.90
CA ALA A 75 -11.03 19.94 -9.08
C ALA A 75 -11.54 21.09 -9.98
N THR A 76 -12.65 21.71 -9.59
CA THR A 76 -13.28 22.80 -10.38
C THR A 76 -13.68 23.94 -9.47
N HIS A 77 -13.65 25.16 -10.04
CA HIS A 77 -14.26 26.34 -9.45
C HIS A 77 -15.01 27.13 -10.53
N ALA A 78 -16.27 27.41 -10.31
CA ALA A 78 -17.14 28.06 -11.31
C ALA A 78 -16.76 29.52 -11.61
N GLY A 79 -15.83 30.09 -10.85
CA GLY A 79 -15.56 31.54 -10.90
C GLY A 79 -16.60 32.34 -10.13
N ASN A 80 -16.52 33.65 -10.27
CA ASN A 80 -17.48 34.61 -9.69
C ASN A 80 -17.59 35.85 -10.57
N GLU A 81 -18.09 36.96 -10.06
CA GLU A 81 -18.20 38.21 -10.83
C GLU A 81 -16.86 38.77 -11.31
N ASN A 82 -15.76 38.51 -10.58
CA ASN A 82 -14.44 39.02 -10.82
C ASN A 82 -13.47 38.03 -11.48
N TYR A 83 -13.75 36.74 -11.41
CA TYR A 83 -12.85 35.68 -11.87
C TYR A 83 -13.53 34.70 -12.82
N ASN A 84 -12.77 34.23 -13.80
CA ASN A 84 -13.19 33.17 -14.72
C ASN A 84 -13.27 31.82 -13.97
N ALA A 85 -14.01 30.88 -14.54
CA ALA A 85 -13.99 29.49 -14.07
C ALA A 85 -12.60 28.86 -14.30
N ILE A 86 -12.24 27.88 -13.47
CA ILE A 86 -11.00 27.12 -13.61
C ILE A 86 -11.24 25.66 -13.26
N GLU A 87 -10.53 24.75 -13.93
CA GLU A 87 -10.50 23.32 -13.58
C GLU A 87 -9.08 22.76 -13.68
N SER A 88 -8.81 21.70 -12.92
CA SER A 88 -7.58 20.95 -13.00
C SER A 88 -7.57 19.98 -14.19
N PRO A 89 -6.41 19.41 -14.56
CA PRO A 89 -6.39 18.14 -15.28
C PRO A 89 -7.25 17.09 -14.58
N GLU A 90 -7.66 16.08 -15.34
CA GLU A 90 -8.32 14.90 -14.80
C GLU A 90 -7.25 13.90 -14.33
N TYR A 91 -7.43 13.33 -13.14
CA TYR A 91 -6.53 12.34 -12.55
C TYR A 91 -7.26 11.02 -12.38
N THR A 92 -6.54 9.92 -12.62
CA THR A 92 -7.05 8.56 -12.49
C THR A 92 -6.75 8.00 -11.11
N ILE A 93 -7.75 7.41 -10.48
CA ILE A 93 -7.61 6.68 -9.23
C ILE A 93 -8.00 5.23 -9.48
N THR A 94 -7.08 4.31 -9.21
CA THR A 94 -7.33 2.87 -9.24
C THR A 94 -7.61 2.41 -7.83
N VAL A 95 -8.75 1.76 -7.61
CA VAL A 95 -9.07 1.14 -6.33
C VAL A 95 -8.90 -0.37 -6.45
N SER A 96 -8.03 -0.92 -5.60
CA SER A 96 -7.77 -2.35 -5.49
C SER A 96 -8.52 -2.94 -4.29
N ALA A 97 -8.55 -4.29 -4.19
CA ALA A 97 -9.14 -5.00 -3.06
C ALA A 97 -8.65 -4.46 -1.70
N SER A 98 -9.51 -4.46 -0.71
CA SER A 98 -9.19 -3.99 0.65
C SER A 98 -8.35 -4.96 1.46
N GLY A 99 -7.77 -5.98 0.82
CA GLY A 99 -6.99 -7.00 1.51
C GLY A 99 -6.21 -7.87 0.55
N TYR A 100 -5.53 -8.83 1.13
CA TYR A 100 -4.73 -9.83 0.44
C TYR A 100 -5.45 -11.18 0.48
N THR A 101 -5.61 -11.80 -0.68
CA THR A 101 -6.14 -13.16 -0.80
C THR A 101 -5.15 -14.02 -1.57
N ARG A 102 -4.94 -15.23 -1.10
CA ARG A 102 -4.04 -16.20 -1.70
C ARG A 102 -4.58 -17.62 -1.58
N THR A 103 -4.67 -18.32 -2.71
CA THR A 103 -4.85 -19.76 -2.71
C THR A 103 -3.62 -20.43 -2.12
N VAL A 104 -3.82 -21.28 -1.14
CA VAL A 104 -2.81 -22.05 -0.42
C VAL A 104 -3.26 -23.51 -0.36
N THR A 105 -2.44 -24.39 0.16
CA THR A 105 -2.84 -25.77 0.43
C THR A 105 -2.90 -25.96 1.94
N ASN A 106 -4.03 -26.40 2.46
CA ASN A 106 -4.22 -26.67 3.87
C ASN A 106 -3.10 -27.58 4.42
N GLY A 107 -2.54 -27.20 5.56
CA GLY A 107 -1.41 -27.86 6.21
C GLY A 107 -0.04 -27.43 5.72
N ASN A 108 0.07 -26.69 4.60
CA ASN A 108 1.34 -26.23 4.07
C ASN A 108 1.81 -24.93 4.73
N TYR A 109 3.14 -24.84 4.88
CA TYR A 109 3.81 -23.62 5.30
C TYR A 109 4.12 -22.72 4.09
N GLY A 110 4.15 -21.42 4.36
CA GLY A 110 4.56 -20.42 3.40
C GLY A 110 5.00 -19.15 4.10
N THR A 111 5.36 -18.14 3.32
CA THR A 111 5.75 -16.83 3.84
C THR A 111 4.83 -15.74 3.34
N ILE A 112 4.68 -14.67 4.14
CA ILE A 112 3.92 -13.49 3.82
C ILE A 112 4.64 -12.25 4.36
N CYS A 113 4.56 -11.15 3.61
CA CYS A 113 4.98 -9.82 4.05
C CYS A 113 4.04 -8.82 3.39
N LEU A 114 3.11 -8.26 4.15
CA LEU A 114 2.13 -7.33 3.60
C LEU A 114 2.51 -5.89 3.88
N PRO A 115 2.20 -4.96 2.97
CA PRO A 115 2.48 -3.54 3.20
C PRO A 115 1.60 -2.92 4.28
N TYR A 116 0.63 -3.63 4.81
CA TYR A 116 -0.28 -3.17 5.86
C TYR A 116 -0.37 -4.20 6.99
N GLY A 117 -0.78 -3.72 8.17
CA GLY A 117 -1.10 -4.57 9.30
C GLY A 117 -2.55 -5.04 9.26
N SER A 118 -2.86 -6.09 10.04
CA SER A 118 -4.23 -6.55 10.22
C SER A 118 -4.37 -7.45 11.44
N SER A 119 -5.46 -7.29 12.16
CA SER A 119 -5.95 -8.26 13.15
C SER A 119 -7.08 -9.15 12.59
N ASN A 120 -7.55 -8.84 11.37
CA ASN A 120 -8.62 -9.56 10.70
C ASN A 120 -8.06 -10.39 9.54
N TYR A 121 -7.76 -11.64 9.84
CA TYR A 121 -7.26 -12.62 8.88
C TYR A 121 -7.89 -13.99 9.12
N SER A 122 -7.87 -14.83 8.10
CA SER A 122 -8.34 -16.21 8.18
C SER A 122 -7.58 -17.15 7.24
N GLY A 123 -7.70 -18.44 7.50
CA GLY A 123 -7.13 -19.49 6.66
C GLY A 123 -5.66 -19.81 6.94
N ALA A 124 -5.06 -19.22 7.97
CA ALA A 124 -3.71 -19.60 8.41
C ALA A 124 -3.43 -19.20 9.86
N ASP A 125 -2.52 -19.93 10.50
CA ASP A 125 -1.82 -19.52 11.71
C ASP A 125 -0.50 -18.86 11.34
N PHE A 126 -0.09 -17.83 12.08
CA PHE A 126 1.14 -17.08 11.80
C PHE A 126 2.21 -17.32 12.84
N TYR A 127 3.47 -17.24 12.40
CA TYR A 127 4.64 -17.57 13.21
C TYR A 127 5.78 -16.59 12.92
N GLU A 128 6.63 -16.41 13.94
CA GLU A 128 7.96 -15.83 13.84
C GLU A 128 9.01 -16.92 13.98
N ILE A 129 10.22 -16.71 13.45
CA ILE A 129 11.31 -17.66 13.64
C ILE A 129 11.91 -17.39 15.01
N ALA A 130 11.81 -18.35 15.94
CA ALA A 130 12.47 -18.26 17.22
C ALA A 130 13.98 -18.51 17.10
N TYR A 131 14.36 -19.59 16.42
CA TYR A 131 15.75 -19.94 16.09
C TYR A 131 15.79 -21.02 15.01
N ALA A 132 16.96 -21.25 14.45
CA ALA A 132 17.23 -22.36 13.55
C ALA A 132 18.21 -23.36 14.21
N GLU A 133 17.99 -24.62 13.91
CA GLU A 133 19.00 -25.66 14.16
C GLU A 133 19.95 -25.69 12.98
N ILE A 134 21.26 -25.53 13.25
CA ILE A 134 22.30 -25.47 12.25
C ILE A 134 23.22 -26.67 12.39
N LYS A 135 23.44 -27.37 11.29
CA LYS A 135 24.40 -28.48 11.19
C LYS A 135 25.27 -28.29 9.96
N ASP A 136 26.56 -28.37 10.11
CA ASP A 136 27.56 -28.24 9.03
C ASP A 136 27.43 -26.92 8.21
N GLY A 137 26.91 -25.86 8.86
CA GLY A 137 26.70 -24.52 8.24
C GLY A 137 25.33 -24.35 7.56
N ASP A 138 24.49 -25.37 7.53
CA ASP A 138 23.16 -25.33 6.94
C ASP A 138 22.08 -25.49 8.01
N ALA A 139 20.94 -24.84 7.78
CA ALA A 139 19.77 -25.00 8.63
C ALA A 139 19.15 -26.39 8.38
N THR A 140 18.93 -27.15 9.47
CA THR A 140 18.29 -28.46 9.45
C THR A 140 16.88 -28.43 10.03
N GLY A 141 16.52 -27.35 10.72
CA GLY A 141 15.20 -27.13 11.30
C GLY A 141 14.96 -25.68 11.66
N LEU A 142 13.71 -25.27 11.67
CA LEU A 142 13.26 -23.98 12.17
C LEU A 142 12.33 -24.22 13.35
N TYR A 143 12.60 -23.51 14.44
CA TYR A 143 11.70 -23.44 15.58
C TYR A 143 10.90 -22.15 15.46
N LEU A 144 9.57 -22.30 15.52
CA LEU A 144 8.63 -21.24 15.25
C LEU A 144 7.86 -20.90 16.52
N ASP A 145 7.79 -19.61 16.84
CA ASP A 145 6.90 -19.08 17.86
C ASP A 145 5.59 -18.68 17.19
N GLN A 146 4.49 -19.30 17.61
CA GLN A 146 3.17 -18.94 17.10
C GLN A 146 2.75 -17.58 17.65
N ILE A 147 2.22 -16.73 16.78
CA ILE A 147 1.58 -15.48 17.16
C ILE A 147 0.21 -15.81 17.77
N GLU A 148 -0.15 -15.13 18.85
CA GLU A 148 -1.45 -15.32 19.48
C GLU A 148 -2.58 -15.08 18.47
N GLU A 149 -3.62 -15.91 18.52
CA GLU A 149 -4.79 -15.77 17.67
C GLU A 149 -5.43 -14.38 17.83
N GLY A 150 -5.70 -13.72 16.73
CA GLY A 150 -6.23 -12.35 16.69
C GLY A 150 -5.23 -11.25 17.01
N ALA A 151 -3.95 -11.56 17.26
CA ALA A 151 -2.93 -10.53 17.36
C ALA A 151 -2.68 -9.88 16.00
N ALA A 152 -2.44 -8.57 16.00
CA ALA A 152 -2.26 -7.83 14.76
C ALA A 152 -0.94 -8.16 14.07
N LEU A 153 -1.01 -8.54 12.79
CA LEU A 153 0.15 -8.55 11.90
C LEU A 153 0.63 -7.11 11.68
N VAL A 154 1.94 -6.89 11.69
CA VAL A 154 2.54 -5.57 11.54
C VAL A 154 2.83 -5.28 10.08
N ALA A 155 2.50 -4.06 9.64
CA ALA A 155 2.78 -3.59 8.28
C ALA A 155 4.27 -3.73 7.93
N GLY A 156 4.57 -4.35 6.78
CA GLY A 156 5.93 -4.57 6.29
C GLY A 156 6.72 -5.66 7.01
N LYS A 157 6.20 -6.23 8.11
CA LYS A 157 6.89 -7.32 8.83
C LYS A 157 6.61 -8.66 8.15
N PRO A 158 7.65 -9.47 7.87
CA PRO A 158 7.48 -10.79 7.31
C PRO A 158 7.09 -11.81 8.40
N TYR A 159 6.26 -12.77 8.00
CA TYR A 159 5.84 -13.90 8.83
C TYR A 159 5.93 -15.22 8.07
N ILE A 160 6.12 -16.31 8.79
CA ILE A 160 5.81 -17.65 8.32
C ILE A 160 4.34 -17.90 8.64
N PHE A 161 3.62 -18.57 7.77
CA PHE A 161 2.28 -19.07 8.08
C PHE A 161 2.17 -20.56 7.82
N LYS A 162 1.25 -21.21 8.56
CA LYS A 162 0.75 -22.54 8.27
C LYS A 162 -0.70 -22.43 7.86
N ALA A 163 -1.01 -22.86 6.63
CA ALA A 163 -2.38 -22.81 6.14
C ALA A 163 -3.31 -23.72 6.93
N THR A 164 -4.46 -23.22 7.34
CA THR A 164 -5.55 -23.95 8.00
C THR A 164 -6.77 -24.13 7.09
N ALA A 165 -6.71 -23.54 5.88
CA ALA A 165 -7.70 -23.67 4.82
C ALA A 165 -6.98 -23.62 3.45
N ASP A 166 -7.73 -23.76 2.35
CA ASP A 166 -7.17 -23.67 0.98
C ASP A 166 -7.12 -22.22 0.47
N GLU A 167 -7.57 -21.27 1.26
CA GLU A 167 -7.48 -19.85 0.99
C GLU A 167 -7.04 -19.10 2.25
N LEU A 168 -6.04 -18.25 2.11
CA LEU A 168 -5.58 -17.28 3.11
C LEU A 168 -6.10 -15.91 2.74
N THR A 169 -6.80 -15.24 3.66
CA THR A 169 -7.24 -13.86 3.51
C THR A 169 -6.70 -13.00 4.64
N VAL A 170 -6.29 -11.76 4.33
CA VAL A 170 -5.86 -10.76 5.31
C VAL A 170 -6.49 -9.43 4.92
N SER A 171 -7.40 -8.91 5.73
CA SER A 171 -8.07 -7.63 5.47
C SER A 171 -7.10 -6.48 5.66
N TYR A 172 -7.29 -5.40 4.90
CA TYR A 172 -6.52 -4.17 5.08
C TYR A 172 -6.93 -3.47 6.39
N GLU A 173 -5.95 -3.14 7.23
CA GLU A 173 -6.15 -2.30 8.41
C GLU A 173 -4.96 -1.35 8.56
N GLY A 174 -5.23 -0.06 8.72
CA GLY A 174 -4.25 0.94 9.08
C GLY A 174 -3.35 1.49 7.96
N ALA A 175 -2.19 2.00 8.33
CA ALA A 175 -1.26 2.66 7.42
C ALA A 175 -0.44 1.67 6.60
N MET A 176 -0.07 2.08 5.38
CA MET A 176 0.78 1.30 4.47
C MET A 176 2.27 1.51 4.77
N ALA A 177 3.01 0.43 4.88
CA ALA A 177 4.47 0.46 4.84
C ALA A 177 4.95 0.52 3.38
N THR A 178 5.93 1.36 3.10
CA THR A 178 6.55 1.47 1.77
C THR A 178 7.78 0.58 1.61
N THR A 179 8.34 0.10 2.72
CA THR A 179 9.50 -0.79 2.77
C THR A 179 9.25 -1.90 3.78
N PRO A 180 9.80 -3.11 3.54
CA PRO A 180 9.76 -4.18 4.54
C PRO A 180 10.49 -3.78 5.83
N VAL A 181 9.97 -4.27 6.95
CA VAL A 181 10.65 -4.22 8.25
C VAL A 181 11.44 -5.52 8.42
N ALA A 182 12.52 -5.49 9.17
CA ALA A 182 13.27 -6.71 9.49
C ALA A 182 12.37 -7.68 10.27
N GLY A 183 12.35 -8.93 9.82
CA GLY A 183 11.74 -10.03 10.56
C GLY A 183 12.69 -10.61 11.59
N GLU A 184 12.16 -11.51 12.41
CA GLU A 184 12.97 -12.21 13.39
C GLU A 184 13.88 -13.27 12.75
N ALA A 185 15.05 -13.50 13.36
CA ALA A 185 16.01 -14.55 13.01
C ALA A 185 16.26 -14.70 11.48
N GLY A 186 16.44 -13.58 10.77
CA GLY A 186 16.82 -13.59 9.36
C GLY A 186 15.65 -13.68 8.36
N LEU A 187 14.40 -13.73 8.81
CA LEU A 187 13.27 -13.67 7.88
C LEU A 187 13.21 -12.28 7.24
N THR A 188 13.32 -12.23 5.93
CA THR A 188 13.40 -10.99 5.15
C THR A 188 12.25 -10.89 4.18
N GLY A 189 11.41 -9.87 4.35
CA GLY A 189 10.23 -9.63 3.53
C GLY A 189 10.50 -8.94 2.20
N THR A 190 9.58 -9.09 1.25
CA THR A 190 9.53 -8.27 0.04
C THR A 190 8.11 -7.83 -0.25
N LEU A 191 7.97 -6.55 -0.62
CA LEU A 191 6.72 -5.95 -1.08
C LEU A 191 6.64 -5.85 -2.61
N VAL A 192 7.73 -6.23 -3.29
CA VAL A 192 7.85 -6.26 -4.76
C VAL A 192 8.35 -7.62 -5.22
N ASP A 193 8.19 -7.93 -6.48
CA ASP A 193 8.74 -9.15 -7.06
C ASP A 193 10.27 -9.12 -7.03
N ILE A 194 10.86 -10.24 -6.63
CA ILE A 194 12.32 -10.47 -6.74
C ILE A 194 12.51 -11.39 -7.94
N ALA A 195 13.19 -10.88 -8.96
CA ALA A 195 13.53 -11.65 -10.15
C ALA A 195 14.47 -12.81 -9.82
N ALA A 196 14.52 -13.79 -10.72
CA ALA A 196 15.42 -14.92 -10.63
C ALA A 196 16.87 -14.49 -10.50
N GLY A 197 17.61 -15.13 -9.62
CA GLY A 197 18.99 -14.78 -9.27
C GLY A 197 19.07 -13.72 -8.15
N GLY A 198 20.15 -12.97 -8.13
CA GLY A 198 20.31 -11.82 -7.23
C GLY A 198 20.31 -12.22 -5.75
N VAL A 199 19.52 -11.47 -4.95
CA VAL A 199 19.50 -11.57 -3.48
C VAL A 199 18.99 -12.92 -2.95
N LEU A 200 18.29 -13.71 -3.75
CA LEU A 200 17.78 -15.03 -3.32
C LEU A 200 18.87 -16.09 -3.30
N VAL A 201 19.88 -15.98 -4.17
CA VAL A 201 20.92 -17.00 -4.30
C VAL A 201 21.70 -17.15 -2.99
N GLY A 202 21.78 -18.39 -2.48
CA GLY A 202 22.44 -18.70 -1.22
C GLY A 202 21.63 -18.39 0.03
N ASN A 203 20.36 -18.06 -0.12
CA ASN A 203 19.37 -17.92 0.96
C ASN A 203 18.34 -19.04 0.88
N TYR A 204 17.44 -19.16 1.86
CA TYR A 204 16.40 -20.18 1.84
C TYR A 204 15.05 -19.60 1.43
N ILE A 205 14.30 -20.37 0.67
CA ILE A 205 12.88 -20.16 0.39
C ILE A 205 12.04 -21.28 1.01
N ILE A 206 10.81 -20.99 1.41
CA ILE A 206 9.88 -21.98 1.96
C ILE A 206 8.93 -22.42 0.85
N ALA A 207 8.94 -23.71 0.53
CA ALA A 207 8.03 -24.34 -0.39
C ALA A 207 7.82 -25.82 -0.01
N GLN A 208 6.62 -26.36 -0.22
CA GLN A 208 6.27 -27.76 0.01
C GLN A 208 6.64 -28.26 1.42
N ASN A 209 6.39 -27.44 2.45
CA ASN A 209 6.70 -27.72 3.86
C ASN A 209 8.19 -27.89 4.20
N MET A 210 9.05 -27.44 3.31
CA MET A 210 10.51 -27.47 3.49
C MET A 210 11.10 -26.10 3.16
N PHE A 211 12.28 -25.84 3.67
CA PHE A 211 13.09 -24.74 3.18
C PHE A 211 14.17 -25.28 2.24
N TRP A 212 14.37 -24.56 1.16
CA TRP A 212 15.25 -24.93 0.06
C TRP A 212 16.31 -23.86 -0.13
N ASP A 213 17.55 -24.27 -0.42
CA ASP A 213 18.54 -23.33 -0.94
C ASP A 213 18.05 -22.73 -2.25
N ALA A 214 17.93 -21.41 -2.29
CA ALA A 214 17.50 -20.73 -3.50
C ALA A 214 18.61 -20.70 -4.55
N SER A 215 18.31 -21.17 -5.74
CA SER A 215 19.17 -21.16 -6.92
C SER A 215 18.99 -19.87 -7.74
N ALA A 216 19.82 -19.71 -8.77
CA ALA A 216 19.72 -18.60 -9.70
C ALA A 216 18.40 -18.60 -10.54
N GLU A 217 17.67 -19.69 -10.56
CA GLU A 217 16.40 -19.83 -11.30
C GLU A 217 15.17 -19.47 -10.42
N ASN A 218 15.36 -19.41 -9.11
CA ASN A 218 14.26 -19.08 -8.20
C ASN A 218 13.93 -17.59 -8.27
N TYR A 219 12.65 -17.31 -8.26
CA TYR A 219 12.07 -15.96 -8.10
C TYR A 219 11.14 -15.95 -6.89
N LEU A 220 10.83 -14.77 -6.40
CA LEU A 220 9.90 -14.60 -5.29
C LEU A 220 8.92 -13.47 -5.63
N ASN A 221 7.63 -13.78 -5.60
CA ASN A 221 6.60 -12.79 -5.85
C ASN A 221 6.54 -11.77 -4.69
N ALA A 222 6.00 -10.60 -4.98
CA ALA A 222 5.64 -9.62 -3.98
C ALA A 222 4.81 -10.22 -2.84
N ASN A 223 4.86 -9.60 -1.69
CA ASN A 223 4.17 -10.02 -0.47
C ASN A 223 4.60 -11.40 0.05
N ARG A 224 5.88 -11.72 -0.10
CA ARG A 224 6.54 -12.94 0.38
C ARG A 224 7.72 -12.61 1.27
N ALA A 225 8.38 -13.66 1.75
CA ALA A 225 9.65 -13.54 2.44
C ALA A 225 10.57 -14.71 2.10
N TYR A 226 11.87 -14.47 2.24
CA TYR A 226 12.92 -15.49 2.21
C TYR A 226 13.68 -15.46 3.53
N ILE A 227 14.49 -16.48 3.81
CA ILE A 227 15.30 -16.54 5.01
C ILE A 227 16.74 -16.21 4.62
N ASN A 228 17.27 -15.14 5.18
CA ASN A 228 18.66 -14.73 4.99
C ASN A 228 19.57 -15.64 5.80
N LYS A 229 20.33 -16.48 5.09
CA LYS A 229 21.21 -17.50 5.68
C LYS A 229 22.27 -16.90 6.61
N ALA A 230 22.81 -15.74 6.25
CA ALA A 230 23.87 -15.09 7.02
C ALA A 230 23.39 -14.56 8.38
N THR A 231 22.14 -14.11 8.47
CA THR A 231 21.56 -13.58 9.70
C THR A 231 20.86 -14.67 10.55
N LEU A 232 20.48 -15.78 9.92
CA LEU A 232 19.90 -16.94 10.61
C LEU A 232 20.88 -17.57 11.60
N LEU A 233 22.16 -17.54 11.31
CA LEU A 233 23.25 -18.14 12.11
C LEU A 233 23.56 -17.41 13.43
N SER A 234 23.04 -16.21 13.64
CA SER A 234 23.48 -15.32 14.71
C SER A 234 22.66 -15.43 16.02
N VAL A 235 21.63 -16.26 16.08
CA VAL A 235 20.80 -16.37 17.29
C VAL A 235 21.10 -17.67 18.02
N PRO A 236 21.84 -17.65 19.16
CA PRO A 236 21.97 -18.81 20.00
C PRO A 236 20.61 -19.17 20.61
N PRO A 237 20.33 -20.48 20.80
CA PRO A 237 19.11 -20.89 21.48
C PRO A 237 19.03 -20.21 22.83
N LYS A 238 17.91 -19.57 23.15
CA LYS A 238 17.64 -19.14 24.53
C LYS A 238 17.76 -20.40 25.39
N SER A 239 18.74 -20.43 26.30
CA SER A 239 18.88 -21.54 27.22
C SER A 239 17.53 -21.74 27.92
N LEU A 240 16.96 -22.91 27.78
CA LEU A 240 15.86 -23.32 28.64
C LEU A 240 16.41 -23.28 30.07
N VAL A 241 16.01 -22.29 30.83
CA VAL A 241 16.22 -22.24 32.27
C VAL A 241 15.31 -23.30 32.83
N PRO A 242 15.82 -24.26 33.59
CA PRO A 242 15.05 -25.38 34.15
C PRO A 242 13.95 -24.91 35.11
#